data_1a56b505c414f18d367803782af6164b
#
_entry.id   1a56b505c414f18d367803782af6164b
#
_cell.length_a   1.000
_cell.length_b   1.000
_cell.length_c   1.000
_cell.angle_alpha   90.00
_cell.angle_beta   90.00
_cell.angle_gamma   90.00
#
_symmetry.space_group_name_H-M   'P 1'
#
loop_
_entity.id
_entity.type
_entity.pdbx_description
1 polymer ?
#
loop_
_entity_poly.entity_id
_entity_poly.type
_entity_poly.pdbx_seq_one_letter_code
_entity_poly.pdbx_strand_id
1 'polypeptide(L)' 'MVYIQTTHDVSCTIEGDKIVQDGDNVMVYLVNNGKSEPSITAILDIGAIQFMYITHSRKRGT' A
#
# COMPACT_ATOMS: atom_id res chain seq x y z
N MET A 1 2.43 -4.62 4.78
CA MET A 1 3.09 -4.18 3.56
C MET A 1 2.16 -4.26 2.40
N VAL A 2 2.29 -3.36 1.49
CA VAL A 2 1.50 -3.35 0.28
C VAL A 2 2.43 -3.64 -0.89
N TYR A 3 2.09 -4.67 -1.68
CA TYR A 3 2.85 -5.00 -2.87
C TYR A 3 2.15 -4.36 -4.06
N ILE A 4 2.92 -3.69 -4.92
CA ILE A 4 2.39 -2.99 -6.07
C ILE A 4 3.15 -3.41 -7.31
N GLN A 5 2.41 -3.80 -8.34
CA GLN A 5 2.97 -4.09 -9.64
C GLN A 5 2.46 -3.00 -10.58
N THR A 6 3.37 -2.27 -11.21
CA THR A 6 2.97 -1.20 -12.12
C THR A 6 2.79 -1.72 -13.54
N THR A 7 2.20 -0.89 -14.38
CA THR A 7 2.00 -1.23 -15.78
C THR A 7 3.31 -1.25 -16.57
N HIS A 8 4.40 -0.79 -15.98
CA HIS A 8 5.70 -0.78 -16.63
C HIS A 8 6.60 -1.91 -16.10
N ASP A 9 5.99 -2.92 -15.52
CA ASP A 9 6.73 -4.09 -15.00
C ASP A 9 7.67 -3.74 -13.86
N VAL A 10 7.38 -2.70 -13.14
CA VAL A 10 8.14 -2.35 -11.95
C VAL A 10 7.33 -2.79 -10.75
N SER A 11 7.95 -3.49 -9.83
CA SER A 11 7.28 -3.92 -8.63
C SER A 11 7.97 -3.34 -7.42
N CYS A 12 7.22 -3.04 -6.40
CA CYS A 12 7.78 -2.53 -5.16
C CYS A 12 6.87 -2.85 -4.00
N THR A 13 7.39 -2.73 -2.81
CA THR A 13 6.59 -2.89 -1.61
C THR A 13 6.64 -1.59 -0.82
N ILE A 14 5.52 -1.23 -0.23
CA ILE A 14 5.39 -0.01 0.53
C ILE A 14 4.82 -0.38 1.88
N GLU A 15 5.33 0.25 2.92
CA GLU A 15 4.80 0.00 4.23
C GLU A 15 3.39 0.54 4.31
N GLY A 16 2.45 -0.28 4.71
CA GLY A 16 1.05 0.12 4.81
C GLY A 16 0.18 -1.06 5.15
N ASP A 17 -1.00 -0.79 5.66
CA ASP A 17 -1.94 -1.83 6.03
C ASP A 17 -3.36 -1.49 5.59
N LYS A 18 -3.54 -0.44 4.80
CA LYS A 18 -4.85 -0.09 4.28
C LYS A 18 -4.70 0.59 2.94
N ILE A 19 -5.58 0.27 2.01
CA ILE A 19 -5.58 0.85 0.69
C ILE A 19 -6.94 1.49 0.47
N VAL A 20 -6.95 2.74 0.04
CA VAL A 20 -8.18 3.48 -0.24
C VAL A 20 -8.10 4.05 -1.65
N GLN A 21 -9.13 3.82 -2.44
CA GLN A 21 -9.21 4.41 -3.75
C GLN A 21 -10.11 5.65 -3.68
N ASP A 22 -9.62 6.76 -4.18
CA ASP A 22 -10.36 8.01 -4.19
C ASP A 22 -10.27 8.55 -5.62
N GLY A 23 -11.31 8.33 -6.43
CA GLY A 23 -11.30 8.74 -7.81
C GLY A 23 -10.23 7.99 -8.58
N ASP A 24 -9.31 8.71 -9.19
CA ASP A 24 -8.23 8.11 -9.95
C ASP A 24 -6.97 7.92 -9.11
N ASN A 25 -7.04 8.17 -7.82
CA ASN A 25 -5.89 8.03 -6.95
C ASN A 25 -6.08 6.87 -5.99
N VAL A 26 -4.99 6.20 -5.69
CA VAL A 26 -4.98 5.13 -4.71
C VAL A 26 -4.02 5.55 -3.61
N MET A 27 -4.50 5.56 -2.38
CA MET A 27 -3.70 5.98 -1.26
C MET A 27 -3.43 4.79 -0.35
N VAL A 28 -2.19 4.67 0.07
CA VAL A 28 -1.77 3.62 0.98
C VAL A 28 -1.58 4.25 2.35
N TYR A 29 -2.23 3.70 3.35
CA TYR A 29 -2.18 4.21 4.70
C TYR A 29 -1.49 3.22 5.63
N LEU A 30 -0.74 3.75 6.56
CA LEU A 30 -0.21 2.96 7.66
C LEU A 30 -1.05 3.30 8.88
N VAL A 31 -1.97 2.45 9.23
CA VAL A 31 -2.88 2.69 10.33
C VAL A 31 -2.21 2.36 11.66
N ASN A 32 -1.49 1.25 11.69
CA ASN A 32 -0.84 0.81 12.92
C ASN A 32 0.54 1.44 13.04
N ASN A 33 0.58 2.75 13.20
CA ASN A 33 1.83 3.49 13.20
C ASN A 33 2.20 4.06 14.57
N GLY A 34 1.46 3.66 15.59
CA GLY A 34 1.71 4.17 16.95
C GLY A 34 1.14 5.54 17.21
N LYS A 35 0.39 6.09 16.27
CA LYS A 35 -0.21 7.39 16.42
C LYS A 35 -1.71 7.28 16.38
N SER A 36 -2.40 8.34 16.73
CA SER A 36 -3.84 8.31 16.77
C SER A 36 -4.46 8.41 15.38
N GLU A 37 -3.70 8.82 14.39
CA GLU A 37 -4.19 8.97 13.03
C GLU A 37 -3.38 8.16 12.06
N PRO A 38 -4.01 7.65 11.01
CA PRO A 38 -3.25 6.92 9.99
C PRO A 38 -2.32 7.86 9.25
N SER A 39 -1.22 7.34 8.78
CA SER A 39 -0.28 8.08 7.97
C SER A 39 -0.39 7.63 6.53
N ILE A 40 -0.32 8.56 5.59
CA ILE A 40 -0.32 8.23 4.18
C ILE A 40 1.12 7.95 3.78
N THR A 41 1.39 6.76 3.31
CA THR A 41 2.76 6.37 2.94
C THR A 41 2.98 6.41 1.44
N ALA A 42 1.92 6.42 0.65
CA ALA A 42 2.05 6.51 -0.80
C ALA A 42 0.73 6.96 -1.42
N ILE A 43 0.84 7.69 -2.52
CA ILE A 43 -0.30 8.06 -3.35
C ILE A 43 0.08 7.70 -4.77
N LEU A 44 -0.78 6.92 -5.44
CA LEU A 44 -0.49 6.44 -6.76
C LEU A 44 -1.66 6.71 -7.70
N ASP A 45 -1.35 6.84 -8.99
CA ASP A 45 -2.39 7.00 -9.99
C ASP A 45 -2.88 5.60 -10.35
N ILE A 46 -4.17 5.38 -10.32
CA ILE A 46 -4.72 4.07 -10.57
C ILE A 46 -4.37 3.59 -11.97
N GLY A 47 -4.17 4.48 -12.91
CA GLY A 47 -3.78 4.09 -14.26
C GLY A 47 -2.38 3.54 -14.37
N ALA A 48 -1.55 3.76 -13.38
CA ALA A 48 -0.18 3.26 -13.36
C ALA A 48 -0.05 1.95 -12.60
N ILE A 49 -1.14 1.43 -12.04
CA ILE A 49 -1.09 0.22 -11.24
C ILE A 49 -1.70 -0.92 -12.02
N GLN A 50 -0.96 -2.01 -12.19
CA GLN A 50 -1.48 -3.20 -12.80
C GLN A 50 -2.26 -4.02 -11.76
N PHE A 51 -1.67 -4.19 -10.60
CA PHE A 51 -2.39 -4.78 -9.45
C PHE A 51 -1.64 -4.44 -8.17
N MET A 52 -2.32 -4.53 -7.07
CA MET A 52 -1.71 -4.33 -5.76
C MET A 52 -2.49 -5.13 -4.73
N TYR A 53 -1.84 -5.49 -3.65
CA TYR A 53 -2.50 -6.22 -2.58
C TYR A 53 -1.72 -6.03 -1.28
N ILE A 54 -2.40 -6.30 -0.18
CA ILE A 54 -1.77 -6.19 1.13
C ILE A 54 -1.21 -7.55 1.50
N THR A 55 0.06 -7.57 1.88
CA THR A 55 0.68 -8.78 2.37
C THR A 55 0.81 -8.67 3.87
N HIS A 56 0.55 -9.74 4.58
CA HIS A 56 0.71 -9.74 6.00
C HIS A 56 2.00 -10.46 6.34
N SER A 57 2.92 -9.69 6.90
CA SER A 57 4.15 -10.25 7.29
C SER A 57 3.96 -10.96 8.54
N ARG A 58 3.79 -12.25 8.66
CA ARG A 58 3.64 -12.90 9.81
C ARG A 58 4.89 -13.13 10.41
N LYS A 59 5.09 -12.81 11.50
CA LYS A 59 6.26 -12.98 12.14
C LYS A 59 6.27 -14.25 12.58
N ARG A 60 6.41 -15.19 12.23
CA ARG A 60 6.42 -16.29 12.63
C ARG A 60 7.21 -16.57 13.60
N GLY A 61 7.04 -17.12 14.24
CA GLY A 61 7.76 -17.43 15.21
C GLY A 61 7.93 -16.53 16.00
N THR A 62 7.56 -16.06 15.73
CA THR A 62 7.78 -15.14 16.22
C THR A 62 7.21 -14.87 16.48
#